data_d86ed0e7f0d8b960fdfa9dc82ed78849
#
_entry.id   d86ed0e7f0d8b960fdfa9dc82ed78849
#
_cell.length_a   1.000
_cell.length_b   1.000
_cell.length_c   1.000
_cell.angle_alpha   90.00
_cell.angle_beta   90.00
_cell.angle_gamma   90.00
#
_symmetry.space_group_name_H-M   'P 1'
#
loop_
_entity.id
_entity.type
_entity.pdbx_description
1 polymer ?
#
loop_
_entity_poly.entity_id
_entity_poly.type
_entity_poly.pdbx_seq_one_letter_code
_entity_poly.pdbx_strand_id
1 'polypeptide(L)'
;MTTQNEQTINNPEISFIPLQDSERILPLDIMRGFVLCGILLMNITGFGLANAYGNPTVAGGAAGWNLYAWITTNMFFEGTMRALFSMLFGVGTFIILDRLNKKHAGIKAADIYFRRLLWLLVFGLIHGYLLLWTGEILYDYALMGMFLYSFRNVAPKKLVIYAALLIAAGTLWSTVSYYTDKKMVADVEIAKSKIALGHELSKEMKEAKEKLDKIEEQKSPKEIEDINVHMRKSYPEIVSYLAPKNLRTDTFETYRWDLWDVLSMMLLGIAFFKWNLLSGEKPMRFYGLMVLIGYVIGLCTNYYEVTTIMSNNFSFLAFSQTNITYDIGRVGMAVGHRHDHDFCQTAHFELAKTKDCSRW
;
A
#
# COMPACT_ATOMS: atom_id res chain seq x y z
N MET A 1 10.02 -54.21 -42.41
CA MET A 1 10.96 -53.34 -41.70
C MET A 1 10.60 -51.89 -42.03
N THR A 2 9.77 -51.30 -41.15
CA THR A 2 9.33 -49.91 -41.27
C THR A 2 9.99 -49.16 -40.15
N THR A 3 11.01 -48.38 -40.51
CA THR A 3 11.72 -47.47 -39.58
C THR A 3 10.79 -46.29 -39.22
N GLN A 4 10.30 -46.26 -38.02
CA GLN A 4 9.65 -45.06 -37.46
C GLN A 4 10.72 -44.01 -37.23
N ASN A 5 10.62 -42.90 -37.97
CA ASN A 5 11.35 -41.66 -37.68
C ASN A 5 10.79 -41.07 -36.36
N GLU A 6 11.50 -41.20 -35.26
CA GLU A 6 11.33 -40.39 -34.08
C GLU A 6 11.75 -38.97 -34.43
N GLN A 7 10.79 -38.10 -34.71
CA GLN A 7 11.00 -36.66 -34.71
C GLN A 7 11.23 -36.23 -33.23
N THR A 8 12.46 -36.12 -32.85
CA THR A 8 12.87 -35.37 -31.64
C THR A 8 12.32 -33.94 -31.76
N ILE A 9 11.24 -33.68 -31.02
CA ILE A 9 10.72 -32.31 -30.83
C ILE A 9 11.80 -31.56 -30.06
N ASN A 10 12.64 -30.87 -30.81
CA ASN A 10 13.56 -29.88 -30.24
C ASN A 10 12.70 -28.76 -29.66
N ASN A 11 12.35 -28.88 -28.37
CA ASN A 11 11.76 -27.83 -27.59
C ASN A 11 12.90 -26.80 -27.35
N PRO A 12 12.85 -25.60 -27.93
CA PRO A 12 13.89 -24.63 -27.66
C PRO A 12 13.90 -24.38 -26.15
N GLU A 13 15.01 -24.67 -25.49
CA GLU A 13 15.19 -24.27 -24.09
C GLU A 13 14.93 -22.77 -24.03
N ILE A 14 13.86 -22.40 -23.31
CA ILE A 14 13.53 -21.00 -23.07
C ILE A 14 14.64 -20.48 -22.17
N SER A 15 15.67 -19.93 -22.78
CA SER A 15 16.79 -19.33 -22.08
C SER A 15 16.28 -18.08 -21.36
N PHE A 16 16.33 -18.10 -20.02
CA PHE A 16 16.04 -16.96 -19.17
C PHE A 16 17.26 -16.05 -19.09
N ILE A 17 17.51 -15.33 -20.18
CA ILE A 17 18.53 -14.28 -20.18
C ILE A 17 17.97 -13.10 -19.37
N PRO A 18 18.74 -12.53 -18.43
CA PRO A 18 18.36 -11.29 -17.78
C PRO A 18 17.99 -10.22 -18.80
N LEU A 19 17.04 -9.34 -18.45
CA LEU A 19 16.62 -8.23 -19.30
C LEU A 19 17.85 -7.45 -19.80
N GLN A 20 17.98 -7.29 -21.11
CA GLN A 20 18.96 -6.36 -21.66
C GLN A 20 18.54 -4.92 -21.34
N ASP A 21 19.50 -4.02 -21.18
CA ASP A 21 19.22 -2.62 -20.84
C ASP A 21 18.27 -1.93 -21.85
N SER A 22 18.32 -2.34 -23.11
CA SER A 22 17.42 -1.89 -24.18
C SER A 22 15.94 -2.29 -24.00
N GLU A 23 15.65 -3.29 -23.14
CA GLU A 23 14.30 -3.78 -22.88
C GLU A 23 13.68 -3.17 -21.61
N ARG A 24 14.44 -2.34 -20.88
CA ARG A 24 14.00 -1.68 -19.66
C ARG A 24 13.09 -0.49 -19.98
N ILE A 25 12.02 -0.37 -19.21
CA ILE A 25 11.12 0.79 -19.27
C ILE A 25 11.62 1.78 -18.21
N LEU A 26 12.58 2.63 -18.62
CA LEU A 26 13.27 3.58 -17.74
C LEU A 26 12.33 4.40 -16.84
N PRO A 27 11.17 4.95 -17.31
CA PRO A 27 10.23 5.66 -16.44
C PRO A 27 9.71 4.82 -15.27
N LEU A 28 9.50 3.52 -15.46
CA LEU A 28 9.04 2.63 -14.38
C LEU A 28 10.13 2.40 -13.33
N ASP A 29 11.40 2.31 -13.75
CA ASP A 29 12.52 2.08 -12.83
C ASP A 29 12.82 3.36 -12.01
N ILE A 30 12.74 4.54 -12.63
CA ILE A 30 12.84 5.83 -11.93
C ILE A 30 11.73 5.96 -10.87
N MET A 31 10.49 5.66 -11.25
CA MET A 31 9.36 5.70 -10.31
C MET A 31 9.52 4.73 -9.15
N ARG A 32 10.04 3.53 -9.39
CA ARG A 32 10.35 2.58 -8.30
C ARG A 32 11.36 3.16 -7.32
N GLY A 33 12.43 3.79 -7.82
CA GLY A 33 13.42 4.46 -6.98
C GLY A 33 12.81 5.57 -6.12
N PHE A 34 12.00 6.45 -6.72
CA PHE A 34 11.29 7.51 -6.01
C PHE A 34 10.37 6.95 -4.91
N VAL A 35 9.58 5.94 -5.26
CA VAL A 35 8.63 5.31 -4.33
C VAL A 35 9.34 4.65 -3.15
N LEU A 36 10.49 4.00 -3.37
CA LEU A 36 11.28 3.40 -2.29
C LEU A 36 11.78 4.47 -1.30
N CYS A 37 12.23 5.63 -1.78
CA CYS A 37 12.60 6.75 -0.91
C CYS A 37 11.40 7.26 -0.10
N GLY A 38 10.22 7.36 -0.72
CA GLY A 38 9.00 7.77 -0.04
C GLY A 38 8.52 6.75 1.00
N ILE A 39 8.64 5.45 0.72
CA ILE A 39 8.34 4.38 1.69
C ILE A 39 9.29 4.47 2.89
N LEU A 40 10.58 4.76 2.67
CA LEU A 40 11.52 4.97 3.77
C LEU A 40 11.09 6.14 4.66
N LEU A 41 10.68 7.28 4.07
CA LEU A 41 10.19 8.43 4.84
C LEU A 41 9.00 8.08 5.74
N MET A 42 8.11 7.19 5.27
CA MET A 42 6.96 6.76 6.05
C MET A 42 7.36 5.81 7.18
N ASN A 43 8.24 4.86 6.90
CA ASN A 43 8.60 3.82 7.84
C ASN A 43 9.65 4.24 8.86
N ILE A 44 10.38 5.35 8.65
CA ILE A 44 11.49 5.76 9.52
C ILE A 44 11.06 5.96 10.98
N THR A 45 9.85 6.45 11.23
CA THR A 45 9.30 6.59 12.57
C THR A 45 9.07 5.25 13.24
N GLY A 46 8.60 4.24 12.48
CA GLY A 46 8.38 2.88 12.97
C GLY A 46 9.66 2.11 13.26
N PHE A 47 10.79 2.49 12.68
CA PHE A 47 12.08 1.85 12.96
C PHE A 47 12.67 2.20 14.32
N GLY A 48 12.36 3.38 14.85
CA GLY A 48 13.03 3.87 16.06
C GLY A 48 12.11 4.30 17.18
N LEU A 49 10.81 4.43 16.95
CA LEU A 49 9.87 5.01 17.91
C LEU A 49 8.66 4.09 18.11
N ALA A 50 8.53 3.56 19.33
CA ALA A 50 7.43 2.67 19.70
C ALA A 50 6.07 3.35 19.48
N ASN A 51 5.17 2.70 18.73
CA ASN A 51 3.79 3.15 18.42
C ASN A 51 3.64 4.53 17.74
N ALA A 52 4.75 5.22 17.43
CA ALA A 52 4.71 6.58 16.89
C ALA A 52 4.20 6.65 15.44
N TYR A 53 4.33 5.57 14.67
CA TYR A 53 3.75 5.49 13.33
C TYR A 53 2.22 5.57 13.36
N GLY A 54 1.59 4.83 14.27
CA GLY A 54 0.14 4.83 14.43
C GLY A 54 -0.40 6.05 15.18
N ASN A 55 0.40 6.68 16.05
CA ASN A 55 0.00 7.89 16.76
C ASN A 55 1.21 8.78 17.09
N PRO A 56 1.37 9.93 16.42
CA PRO A 56 2.51 10.81 16.59
C PRO A 56 2.61 11.45 18.00
N THR A 57 1.51 11.49 18.77
CA THR A 57 1.51 12.12 20.11
C THR A 57 2.43 11.41 21.10
N VAL A 58 2.66 10.10 20.94
CA VAL A 58 3.44 9.28 21.88
C VAL A 58 4.95 9.57 21.87
N ALA A 59 5.46 10.21 20.80
CA ALA A 59 6.89 10.51 20.64
C ALA A 59 7.15 11.99 20.26
N GLY A 60 6.26 12.90 20.68
CA GLY A 60 6.40 14.33 20.41
C GLY A 60 6.15 14.76 18.97
N GLY A 61 5.61 13.86 18.11
CA GLY A 61 5.31 14.14 16.71
C GLY A 61 4.14 15.10 16.49
N ALA A 62 3.35 15.40 17.52
CA ALA A 62 2.21 16.30 17.46
C ALA A 62 2.55 17.75 17.84
N ALA A 63 3.83 18.13 17.97
CA ALA A 63 4.26 19.47 18.38
C ALA A 63 5.48 19.98 17.61
N GLY A 64 5.59 21.30 17.50
CA GLY A 64 6.74 21.99 16.90
C GLY A 64 7.05 21.52 15.47
N TRP A 65 8.32 21.40 15.12
CA TRP A 65 8.77 20.96 13.79
C TRP A 65 8.36 19.53 13.45
N ASN A 66 8.20 18.67 14.46
CA ASN A 66 7.74 17.30 14.25
C ASN A 66 6.30 17.25 13.73
N LEU A 67 5.44 18.18 14.18
CA LEU A 67 4.08 18.30 13.65
C LEU A 67 4.09 18.69 12.17
N TYR A 68 4.94 19.65 11.76
CA TYR A 68 5.05 20.02 10.35
C TYR A 68 5.59 18.86 9.50
N ALA A 69 6.55 18.10 10.01
CA ALA A 69 7.03 16.89 9.34
C ALA A 69 5.89 15.86 9.20
N TRP A 70 5.12 15.63 10.27
CA TRP A 70 3.96 14.73 10.25
C TRP A 70 2.90 15.20 9.24
N ILE A 71 2.55 16.49 9.23
CA ILE A 71 1.61 17.06 8.25
C ILE A 71 2.12 16.82 6.82
N THR A 72 3.38 17.13 6.56
CA THR A 72 3.97 17.01 5.22
C THR A 72 3.97 15.55 4.77
N THR A 73 4.38 14.62 5.63
CA THR A 73 4.40 13.20 5.28
C THR A 73 2.99 12.66 5.05
N ASN A 74 2.01 13.04 5.85
CA ASN A 74 0.63 12.60 5.68
C ASN A 74 -0.07 13.25 4.48
N MET A 75 0.27 14.50 4.14
CA MET A 75 -0.29 15.17 2.97
C MET A 75 0.19 14.58 1.64
N PHE A 76 1.46 14.15 1.54
CA PHE A 76 2.08 13.83 0.26
C PHE A 76 2.51 12.36 0.12
N PHE A 77 2.84 11.68 1.20
CA PHE A 77 3.50 10.37 1.15
C PHE A 77 2.68 9.24 1.77
N GLU A 78 1.94 9.51 2.87
CA GLU A 78 1.22 8.47 3.62
C GLU A 78 0.26 7.69 2.72
N GLY A 79 0.44 6.36 2.70
CA GLY A 79 -0.30 5.43 1.84
C GLY A 79 -0.12 5.63 0.33
N THR A 80 0.19 6.86 -0.13
CA THR A 80 0.44 7.18 -1.54
C THR A 80 1.59 6.38 -2.11
N MET A 81 2.69 6.27 -1.35
CA MET A 81 3.87 5.52 -1.78
C MET A 81 3.58 4.02 -1.86
N ARG A 82 2.80 3.49 -0.92
CA ARG A 82 2.32 2.10 -0.97
C ARG A 82 1.42 1.86 -2.18
N ALA A 83 0.48 2.78 -2.46
CA ALA A 83 -0.40 2.69 -3.62
C ALA A 83 0.40 2.69 -4.95
N LEU A 84 1.36 3.61 -5.10
CA LEU A 84 2.25 3.64 -6.27
C LEU A 84 3.08 2.36 -6.39
N PHE A 85 3.63 1.86 -5.27
CA PHE A 85 4.40 0.62 -5.28
C PHE A 85 3.54 -0.57 -5.69
N SER A 86 2.30 -0.65 -5.19
CA SER A 86 1.32 -1.68 -5.58
C SER A 86 0.98 -1.60 -7.08
N MET A 87 0.75 -0.39 -7.62
CA MET A 87 0.53 -0.20 -9.05
C MET A 87 1.73 -0.67 -9.87
N LEU A 88 2.96 -0.30 -9.48
CA LEU A 88 4.19 -0.70 -10.15
C LEU A 88 4.47 -2.20 -10.06
N PHE A 89 4.11 -2.83 -8.94
CA PHE A 89 4.18 -4.29 -8.79
C PHE A 89 3.20 -4.98 -9.75
N GLY A 90 1.95 -4.52 -9.82
CA GLY A 90 0.95 -5.02 -10.78
C GLY A 90 1.43 -4.92 -12.22
N VAL A 91 2.01 -3.78 -12.61
CA VAL A 91 2.63 -3.58 -13.94
C VAL A 91 3.77 -4.58 -14.15
N GLY A 92 4.67 -4.71 -13.19
CA GLY A 92 5.83 -5.60 -13.30
C GLY A 92 5.43 -7.07 -13.46
N THR A 93 4.43 -7.53 -12.71
CA THR A 93 3.88 -8.89 -12.83
C THR A 93 3.21 -9.11 -14.18
N PHE A 94 2.45 -8.14 -14.66
CA PHE A 94 1.82 -8.20 -15.98
C PHE A 94 2.85 -8.25 -17.12
N ILE A 95 3.88 -7.42 -17.09
CA ILE A 95 4.96 -7.42 -18.10
C ILE A 95 5.63 -8.79 -18.18
N ILE A 96 5.91 -9.42 -17.04
CA ILE A 96 6.52 -10.76 -16.99
C ILE A 96 5.61 -11.79 -17.66
N LEU A 97 4.32 -11.80 -17.32
CA LEU A 97 3.35 -12.73 -17.90
C LEU A 97 3.17 -12.51 -19.42
N ASP A 98 3.07 -11.26 -19.86
CA ASP A 98 2.93 -10.90 -21.27
C ASP A 98 4.14 -11.36 -22.09
N ARG A 99 5.36 -11.16 -21.58
CA ARG A 99 6.61 -11.63 -22.22
C ARG A 99 6.67 -13.15 -22.30
N LEU A 100 6.31 -13.85 -21.24
CA LEU A 100 6.29 -15.31 -21.22
C LEU A 100 5.24 -15.86 -22.19
N ASN A 101 4.07 -15.22 -22.28
CA ASN A 101 3.04 -15.59 -23.23
C ASN A 101 3.50 -15.37 -24.69
N LYS A 102 4.17 -14.24 -24.98
CA LYS A 102 4.73 -13.96 -26.32
C LYS A 102 5.81 -14.96 -26.74
N LYS A 103 6.54 -15.53 -25.77
CA LYS A 103 7.52 -16.61 -26.02
C LYS A 103 6.87 -18.01 -26.11
N HIS A 104 5.54 -18.10 -26.18
CA HIS A 104 4.78 -19.34 -26.23
C HIS A 104 5.12 -20.33 -25.12
N ALA A 105 5.43 -19.82 -23.93
CA ALA A 105 5.86 -20.63 -22.79
C ALA A 105 4.75 -21.57 -22.22
N GLY A 106 3.50 -21.40 -22.61
CA GLY A 106 2.39 -22.26 -22.20
C GLY A 106 2.29 -22.41 -20.66
N ILE A 107 2.26 -23.66 -20.18
CA ILE A 107 2.19 -23.99 -18.75
C ILE A 107 3.45 -23.51 -17.99
N LYS A 108 4.62 -23.48 -18.66
CA LYS A 108 5.87 -22.97 -18.05
C LYS A 108 5.76 -21.50 -17.61
N ALA A 109 4.93 -20.69 -18.29
CA ALA A 109 4.69 -19.32 -17.89
C ALA A 109 4.06 -19.22 -16.50
N ALA A 110 3.08 -20.06 -16.21
CA ALA A 110 2.46 -20.14 -14.88
C ALA A 110 3.45 -20.64 -13.83
N ASP A 111 4.21 -21.71 -14.12
CA ASP A 111 5.23 -22.26 -13.20
C ASP A 111 6.24 -21.18 -12.78
N ILE A 112 6.81 -20.45 -13.73
CA ILE A 112 7.77 -19.40 -13.45
C ILE A 112 7.15 -18.27 -12.62
N TYR A 113 5.93 -17.87 -12.99
CA TYR A 113 5.21 -16.80 -12.29
C TYR A 113 4.94 -17.17 -10.82
N PHE A 114 4.34 -18.34 -10.57
CA PHE A 114 4.03 -18.77 -9.21
C PHE A 114 5.28 -19.08 -8.40
N ARG A 115 6.32 -19.67 -8.99
CA ARG A 115 7.61 -19.91 -8.30
C ARG A 115 8.22 -18.60 -7.82
N ARG A 116 8.17 -17.53 -8.63
CA ARG A 116 8.63 -16.20 -8.24
C ARG A 116 7.85 -15.65 -7.05
N LEU A 117 6.51 -15.80 -7.04
CA LEU A 117 5.67 -15.35 -5.93
C LEU A 117 5.86 -16.19 -4.68
N LEU A 118 6.08 -17.50 -4.81
CA LEU A 118 6.43 -18.36 -3.68
C LEU A 118 7.76 -17.94 -3.03
N TRP A 119 8.77 -17.59 -3.84
CA TRP A 119 10.01 -17.02 -3.28
C TRP A 119 9.77 -15.68 -2.59
N LEU A 120 8.92 -14.82 -3.16
CA LEU A 120 8.55 -13.57 -2.52
C LEU A 120 7.86 -13.81 -1.18
N LEU A 121 6.95 -14.81 -1.11
CA LEU A 121 6.30 -15.24 0.12
C LEU A 121 7.32 -15.73 1.17
N VAL A 122 8.29 -16.57 0.76
CA VAL A 122 9.36 -17.03 1.65
C VAL A 122 10.18 -15.85 2.17
N PHE A 123 10.53 -14.88 1.31
CA PHE A 123 11.24 -13.68 1.75
C PHE A 123 10.38 -12.81 2.69
N GLY A 124 9.06 -12.73 2.49
CA GLY A 124 8.15 -12.07 3.41
C GLY A 124 8.15 -12.73 4.79
N LEU A 125 8.04 -14.05 4.84
CA LEU A 125 8.13 -14.80 6.11
C LEU A 125 9.49 -14.62 6.80
N ILE A 126 10.59 -14.63 6.05
CA ILE A 126 11.93 -14.34 6.62
C ILE A 126 11.97 -12.91 7.16
N HIS A 127 11.43 -11.94 6.42
CA HIS A 127 11.43 -10.54 6.81
C HIS A 127 10.58 -10.30 8.08
N GLY A 128 9.39 -10.88 8.16
CA GLY A 128 8.52 -10.77 9.33
C GLY A 128 9.01 -11.55 10.56
N TYR A 129 9.46 -12.79 10.38
CA TYR A 129 9.72 -13.70 11.53
C TYR A 129 11.21 -13.89 11.88
N LEU A 130 12.12 -13.64 10.93
CA LEU A 130 13.55 -13.70 11.19
C LEU A 130 14.17 -12.31 11.34
N LEU A 131 13.81 -11.36 10.46
CA LEU A 131 14.26 -9.96 10.58
C LEU A 131 13.34 -9.12 11.48
N LEU A 132 12.22 -9.66 11.92
CA LEU A 132 11.29 -9.14 12.92
C LEU A 132 10.66 -7.78 12.55
N TRP A 133 10.50 -7.51 11.26
CA TRP A 133 9.84 -6.30 10.79
C TRP A 133 8.31 -6.48 10.79
N THR A 134 7.61 -5.68 11.60
CA THR A 134 6.15 -5.74 11.74
C THR A 134 5.38 -5.01 10.63
N GLY A 135 6.06 -4.21 9.81
CA GLY A 135 5.53 -3.54 8.61
C GLY A 135 5.86 -4.31 7.33
N GLU A 136 5.89 -5.64 7.39
CA GLU A 136 6.18 -6.53 6.28
C GLU A 136 5.08 -6.45 5.21
N ILE A 137 5.47 -6.33 3.94
CA ILE A 137 4.54 -6.21 2.80
C ILE A 137 4.75 -7.27 1.71
N LEU A 138 5.86 -8.02 1.74
CA LEU A 138 6.18 -9.00 0.69
C LEU A 138 5.23 -10.19 0.73
N TYR A 139 4.76 -10.57 1.93
CA TYR A 139 3.74 -11.58 2.14
C TYR A 139 2.44 -11.21 1.44
N ASP A 140 1.94 -10.00 1.70
CA ASP A 140 0.73 -9.46 1.07
C ASP A 140 0.85 -9.39 -0.44
N TYR A 141 1.99 -8.88 -0.93
CA TYR A 141 2.26 -8.75 -2.36
C TYR A 141 2.38 -10.11 -3.05
N ALA A 142 2.91 -11.12 -2.36
CA ALA A 142 2.96 -12.48 -2.89
C ALA A 142 1.55 -13.05 -3.05
N LEU A 143 0.71 -12.94 -2.01
CA LEU A 143 -0.66 -13.43 -2.05
C LEU A 143 -1.51 -12.69 -3.09
N MET A 144 -1.50 -11.35 -3.08
CA MET A 144 -2.24 -10.55 -4.06
C MET A 144 -1.72 -10.79 -5.48
N GLY A 145 -0.40 -10.97 -5.63
CA GLY A 145 0.22 -11.37 -6.89
C GLY A 145 -0.33 -12.68 -7.44
N MET A 146 -0.60 -13.68 -6.59
CA MET A 146 -1.21 -14.93 -7.03
C MET A 146 -2.61 -14.71 -7.60
N PHE A 147 -3.43 -13.84 -6.99
CA PHE A 147 -4.74 -13.46 -7.52
C PHE A 147 -4.64 -12.74 -8.87
N LEU A 148 -3.61 -11.91 -9.08
CA LEU A 148 -3.42 -11.17 -10.34
C LEU A 148 -3.30 -12.08 -11.57
N TYR A 149 -2.84 -13.30 -11.42
CA TYR A 149 -2.76 -14.25 -12.53
C TYR A 149 -4.11 -14.45 -13.24
N SER A 150 -5.21 -14.45 -12.49
CA SER A 150 -6.57 -14.57 -13.03
C SER A 150 -6.99 -13.38 -13.87
N PHE A 151 -6.39 -12.20 -13.64
CA PHE A 151 -6.72 -10.97 -14.34
C PHE A 151 -5.84 -10.65 -15.55
N ARG A 152 -4.86 -11.50 -15.88
CA ARG A 152 -3.87 -11.26 -16.97
C ARG A 152 -4.49 -10.96 -18.34
N ASN A 153 -5.62 -11.62 -18.66
CA ASN A 153 -6.32 -11.47 -19.94
C ASN A 153 -7.52 -10.53 -19.87
N VAL A 154 -7.78 -9.90 -18.72
CA VAL A 154 -8.93 -9.04 -18.54
C VAL A 154 -8.70 -7.67 -19.22
N ALA A 155 -9.73 -7.16 -19.90
CA ALA A 155 -9.68 -5.86 -20.55
C ALA A 155 -9.51 -4.73 -19.52
N PRO A 156 -8.77 -3.64 -19.86
CA PRO A 156 -8.43 -2.58 -18.89
C PRO A 156 -9.65 -1.90 -18.27
N LYS A 157 -10.74 -1.68 -19.05
CA LYS A 157 -12.00 -1.15 -18.49
C LYS A 157 -12.56 -2.00 -17.36
N LYS A 158 -12.54 -3.34 -17.51
CA LYS A 158 -13.01 -4.26 -16.47
C LYS A 158 -12.09 -4.26 -15.25
N LEU A 159 -10.77 -4.12 -15.45
CA LEU A 159 -9.81 -4.00 -14.34
C LEU A 159 -10.10 -2.77 -13.48
N VAL A 160 -10.39 -1.63 -14.10
CA VAL A 160 -10.80 -0.40 -13.38
C VAL A 160 -12.11 -0.61 -12.62
N ILE A 161 -13.09 -1.29 -13.23
CA ILE A 161 -14.35 -1.59 -12.54
C ILE A 161 -14.11 -2.49 -11.32
N TYR A 162 -13.29 -3.54 -11.45
CA TYR A 162 -12.95 -4.42 -10.33
C TYR A 162 -12.19 -3.66 -9.23
N ALA A 163 -11.23 -2.82 -9.60
CA ALA A 163 -10.54 -1.96 -8.64
C ALA A 163 -11.51 -1.03 -7.91
N ALA A 164 -12.42 -0.36 -8.64
CA ALA A 164 -13.44 0.51 -8.05
C ALA A 164 -14.39 -0.25 -7.11
N LEU A 165 -14.77 -1.48 -7.44
CA LEU A 165 -15.59 -2.33 -6.56
C LEU A 165 -14.84 -2.72 -5.29
N LEU A 166 -13.55 -3.04 -5.38
CA LEU A 166 -12.71 -3.34 -4.21
C LEU A 166 -12.58 -2.11 -3.31
N ILE A 167 -12.28 -0.93 -3.88
CA ILE A 167 -12.21 0.33 -3.12
C ILE A 167 -13.56 0.63 -2.45
N ALA A 168 -14.68 0.48 -3.18
CA ALA A 168 -16.01 0.68 -2.61
C ALA A 168 -16.30 -0.29 -1.46
N ALA A 169 -15.90 -1.55 -1.56
CA ALA A 169 -16.03 -2.54 -0.50
C ALA A 169 -15.17 -2.16 0.72
N GLY A 170 -13.92 -1.73 0.54
CA GLY A 170 -13.05 -1.22 1.59
C GLY A 170 -13.62 0.01 2.28
N THR A 171 -14.11 0.99 1.51
CA THR A 171 -14.79 2.20 2.00
C THR A 171 -16.04 1.85 2.82
N LEU A 172 -16.87 0.92 2.33
CA LEU A 172 -18.05 0.44 3.06
C LEU A 172 -17.65 -0.21 4.39
N TRP A 173 -16.62 -1.06 4.36
CA TRP A 173 -16.08 -1.69 5.56
C TRP A 173 -15.59 -0.64 6.58
N SER A 174 -14.80 0.33 6.14
CA SER A 174 -14.31 1.43 6.99
C SER A 174 -15.44 2.27 7.55
N THR A 175 -16.49 2.50 6.76
CA THR A 175 -17.70 3.20 7.21
C THR A 175 -18.42 2.45 8.33
N VAL A 176 -18.65 1.14 8.15
CA VAL A 176 -19.28 0.30 9.18
C VAL A 176 -18.42 0.25 10.45
N SER A 177 -17.09 0.12 10.28
CA SER A 177 -16.14 0.13 11.41
C SER A 177 -16.21 1.46 12.17
N TYR A 178 -16.22 2.60 11.50
CA TYR A 178 -16.34 3.91 12.12
C TYR A 178 -17.62 4.05 12.96
N TYR A 179 -18.77 3.67 12.42
CA TYR A 179 -20.03 3.77 13.16
C TYR A 179 -20.06 2.81 14.37
N THR A 180 -19.44 1.64 14.26
CA THR A 180 -19.25 0.70 15.37
C THR A 180 -18.35 1.30 16.46
N ASP A 181 -17.24 1.90 16.07
CA ASP A 181 -16.29 2.56 16.98
C ASP A 181 -16.94 3.79 17.65
N LYS A 182 -17.71 4.58 16.89
CA LYS A 182 -18.46 5.72 17.40
C LYS A 182 -19.48 5.31 18.47
N LYS A 183 -20.20 4.21 18.22
CA LYS A 183 -21.14 3.64 19.19
C LYS A 183 -20.38 3.17 20.44
N MET A 184 -19.27 2.45 20.27
CA MET A 184 -18.43 1.99 21.39
C MET A 184 -17.96 3.15 22.27
N VAL A 185 -17.46 4.24 21.68
CA VAL A 185 -17.03 5.45 22.43
C VAL A 185 -18.19 6.07 23.18
N ALA A 186 -19.38 6.20 22.56
CA ALA A 186 -20.57 6.72 23.22
C ALA A 186 -21.03 5.83 24.40
N ASP A 187 -21.02 4.51 24.22
CA ASP A 187 -21.37 3.56 25.29
C ASP A 187 -20.40 3.66 26.48
N VAL A 188 -19.10 3.93 26.23
CA VAL A 188 -18.08 4.15 27.26
C VAL A 188 -18.33 5.46 28.02
N GLU A 189 -18.74 6.55 27.34
CA GLU A 189 -19.08 7.81 28.02
C GLU A 189 -20.29 7.64 28.94
N ILE A 190 -21.33 6.92 28.48
CA ILE A 190 -22.47 6.57 29.29
C ILE A 190 -22.04 5.67 30.47
N ALA A 191 -21.15 4.72 30.25
CA ALA A 191 -20.61 3.85 31.27
C ALA A 191 -19.87 4.63 32.38
N LYS A 192 -19.02 5.61 31.98
CA LYS A 192 -18.34 6.50 32.93
C LYS A 192 -19.31 7.29 33.80
N SER A 193 -20.38 7.82 33.20
CA SER A 193 -21.43 8.55 33.90
C SER A 193 -22.19 7.64 34.89
N LYS A 194 -22.50 6.40 34.52
CA LYS A 194 -23.15 5.42 35.40
C LYS A 194 -22.27 5.01 36.58
N ILE A 195 -20.97 4.80 36.34
CA ILE A 195 -20.02 4.49 37.42
C ILE A 195 -19.96 5.65 38.44
N ALA A 196 -19.95 6.91 37.97
CA ALA A 196 -19.92 8.07 38.83
C ALA A 196 -21.20 8.18 39.72
N LEU A 197 -22.32 7.63 39.25
CA LEU A 197 -23.58 7.56 39.96
C LEU A 197 -23.75 6.29 40.79
N GLY A 198 -22.76 5.38 40.84
CA GLY A 198 -22.82 4.13 41.61
C GLY A 198 -23.70 3.04 40.98
N HIS A 199 -24.05 3.15 39.71
CA HIS A 199 -24.86 2.15 38.99
C HIS A 199 -24.01 1.02 38.40
N GLU A 200 -24.57 -0.18 38.35
CA GLU A 200 -23.95 -1.31 37.68
C GLU A 200 -23.96 -1.13 36.13
N LEU A 201 -22.90 -1.60 35.50
CA LEU A 201 -22.77 -1.57 34.04
C LEU A 201 -23.34 -2.82 33.38
N SER A 202 -24.00 -2.67 32.24
CA SER A 202 -24.35 -3.81 31.40
C SER A 202 -23.11 -4.53 30.88
N LYS A 203 -23.27 -5.77 30.40
CA LYS A 203 -22.16 -6.57 29.83
C LYS A 203 -21.53 -5.86 28.63
N GLU A 204 -22.37 -5.32 27.74
CA GLU A 204 -21.90 -4.61 26.52
C GLU A 204 -21.07 -3.38 26.90
N MET A 205 -21.47 -2.61 27.92
CA MET A 205 -20.72 -1.43 28.38
C MET A 205 -19.38 -1.80 29.01
N LYS A 206 -19.31 -2.93 29.73
CA LYS A 206 -18.03 -3.45 30.28
C LYS A 206 -17.08 -3.84 29.15
N GLU A 207 -17.59 -4.58 28.17
CA GLU A 207 -16.78 -5.00 26.98
C GLU A 207 -16.32 -3.80 26.15
N ALA A 208 -17.20 -2.82 25.92
CA ALA A 208 -16.85 -1.58 25.20
C ALA A 208 -15.76 -0.79 25.93
N LYS A 209 -15.91 -0.65 27.27
CA LYS A 209 -14.92 0.03 28.11
C LYS A 209 -13.57 -0.68 28.06
N GLU A 210 -13.54 -2.00 28.27
CA GLU A 210 -12.30 -2.79 28.23
C GLU A 210 -11.59 -2.67 26.88
N LYS A 211 -12.35 -2.68 25.78
CA LYS A 211 -11.81 -2.53 24.43
C LYS A 211 -11.21 -1.14 24.21
N LEU A 212 -11.90 -0.07 24.64
CA LEU A 212 -11.39 1.30 24.51
C LEU A 212 -10.18 1.53 25.42
N ASP A 213 -10.21 1.04 26.66
CA ASP A 213 -9.10 1.13 27.60
C ASP A 213 -7.83 0.47 27.03
N LYS A 214 -7.94 -0.70 26.39
CA LYS A 214 -6.81 -1.35 25.69
C LYS A 214 -6.25 -0.52 24.54
N ILE A 215 -7.12 0.18 23.78
CA ILE A 215 -6.68 1.05 22.69
C ILE A 215 -5.92 2.27 23.25
N GLU A 216 -6.44 2.87 24.33
CA GLU A 216 -5.80 4.03 24.97
C GLU A 216 -4.50 3.63 25.70
N GLU A 217 -4.44 2.42 26.28
CA GLU A 217 -3.23 1.90 26.93
C GLU A 217 -2.04 1.85 25.98
N GLN A 218 -2.26 1.56 24.69
CA GLN A 218 -1.19 1.55 23.67
C GLN A 218 -0.46 2.89 23.52
N LYS A 219 -1.06 3.99 23.97
CA LYS A 219 -0.48 5.34 23.97
C LYS A 219 0.15 5.70 25.31
N SER A 220 0.00 4.85 26.33
CA SER A 220 0.48 5.15 27.67
C SER A 220 2.01 5.15 27.73
N PRO A 221 2.62 6.05 28.54
CA PRO A 221 4.08 6.02 28.76
C PRO A 221 4.58 4.67 29.27
N LYS A 222 3.76 3.96 30.04
CA LYS A 222 4.08 2.62 30.56
C LYS A 222 4.21 1.60 29.44
N GLU A 223 3.25 1.57 28.51
CA GLU A 223 3.29 0.65 27.36
C GLU A 223 4.46 0.96 26.42
N ILE A 224 4.73 2.25 26.18
CA ILE A 224 5.90 2.67 25.37
C ILE A 224 7.20 2.21 26.01
N GLU A 225 7.35 2.36 27.35
CA GLU A 225 8.55 1.89 28.05
C GLU A 225 8.63 0.37 28.03
N ASP A 226 7.52 -0.35 28.20
CA ASP A 226 7.48 -1.82 28.12
C ASP A 226 7.96 -2.32 26.75
N ILE A 227 7.45 -1.71 25.66
CA ILE A 227 7.92 -2.01 24.30
C ILE A 227 9.44 -1.76 24.20
N ASN A 228 9.93 -0.61 24.68
CA ASN A 228 11.36 -0.27 24.63
C ASN A 228 12.22 -1.26 25.42
N VAL A 229 11.74 -1.72 26.57
CA VAL A 229 12.41 -2.75 27.38
C VAL A 229 12.45 -4.08 26.62
N HIS A 230 11.33 -4.51 26.02
CA HIS A 230 11.27 -5.75 25.24
C HIS A 230 12.18 -5.71 24.00
N MET A 231 12.26 -4.59 23.31
CA MET A 231 13.11 -4.43 22.12
C MET A 231 14.61 -4.36 22.42
N ARG A 232 15.00 -4.26 23.70
CA ARG A 232 16.41 -4.31 24.14
C ARG A 232 16.84 -5.66 24.71
N LYS A 233 15.95 -6.65 24.73
CA LYS A 233 16.22 -8.00 25.22
C LYS A 233 17.01 -8.83 24.20
N SER A 234 17.26 -10.09 24.55
CA SER A 234 17.88 -11.04 23.62
C SER A 234 17.00 -11.34 22.41
N TYR A 235 17.64 -11.72 21.29
CA TYR A 235 16.90 -12.01 20.06
C TYR A 235 15.76 -13.04 20.24
N PRO A 236 15.91 -14.17 20.94
CA PRO A 236 14.80 -15.09 21.17
C PRO A 236 13.62 -14.48 21.93
N GLU A 237 13.89 -13.58 22.86
CA GLU A 237 12.85 -12.88 23.62
C GLU A 237 12.11 -11.86 22.73
N ILE A 238 12.83 -11.15 21.86
CA ILE A 238 12.21 -10.25 20.86
C ILE A 238 11.36 -11.05 19.88
N VAL A 239 11.84 -12.21 19.40
CA VAL A 239 11.06 -13.12 18.54
C VAL A 239 9.75 -13.51 19.23
N SER A 240 9.80 -13.97 20.49
CA SER A 240 8.60 -14.39 21.22
C SER A 240 7.62 -13.26 21.45
N TYR A 241 8.10 -12.01 21.50
CA TYR A 241 7.26 -10.81 21.65
C TYR A 241 6.63 -10.35 20.33
N LEU A 242 7.38 -10.37 19.21
CA LEU A 242 6.92 -9.85 17.92
C LEU A 242 6.22 -10.90 17.04
N ALA A 243 6.59 -12.18 17.12
CA ALA A 243 6.01 -13.21 16.26
C ALA A 243 4.47 -13.33 16.37
N PRO A 244 3.84 -13.24 17.57
CA PRO A 244 2.39 -13.20 17.65
C PRO A 244 1.75 -11.97 16.99
N LYS A 245 2.44 -10.82 17.00
CA LYS A 245 1.98 -9.60 16.33
C LYS A 245 2.00 -9.78 14.82
N ASN A 246 3.12 -10.28 14.28
CA ASN A 246 3.26 -10.57 12.85
C ASN A 246 2.27 -11.64 12.39
N LEU A 247 2.07 -12.70 13.18
CA LEU A 247 1.07 -13.72 12.86
C LEU A 247 -0.35 -13.13 12.77
N ARG A 248 -0.71 -12.22 13.66
CA ARG A 248 -1.99 -11.52 13.60
C ARG A 248 -2.10 -10.66 12.34
N THR A 249 -1.04 -9.94 11.97
CA THR A 249 -1.00 -9.15 10.73
C THR A 249 -1.22 -10.05 9.53
N ASP A 250 -0.41 -11.10 9.36
CA ASP A 250 -0.44 -12.01 8.21
C ASP A 250 -1.74 -12.81 8.09
N THR A 251 -2.40 -13.14 9.23
CA THR A 251 -3.62 -13.98 9.23
C THR A 251 -4.92 -13.20 9.30
N PHE A 252 -4.91 -11.97 9.80
CA PHE A 252 -6.13 -11.20 10.02
C PHE A 252 -6.12 -9.83 9.35
N GLU A 253 -5.08 -9.00 9.60
CA GLU A 253 -5.05 -7.62 9.12
C GLU A 253 -4.90 -7.57 7.58
N THR A 254 -4.05 -8.42 6.99
CA THR A 254 -3.89 -8.60 5.54
C THR A 254 -5.21 -8.82 4.83
N TYR A 255 -6.06 -9.72 5.33
CA TYR A 255 -7.36 -10.01 4.69
C TYR A 255 -8.43 -8.98 5.02
N ARG A 256 -8.28 -8.29 6.13
CA ARG A 256 -9.24 -7.27 6.58
C ARG A 256 -9.04 -5.92 5.87
N TRP A 257 -7.78 -5.53 5.64
CA TRP A 257 -7.41 -4.21 5.15
C TRP A 257 -6.67 -4.27 3.80
N ASP A 258 -5.57 -5.02 3.72
CA ASP A 258 -4.66 -4.95 2.58
C ASP A 258 -5.21 -5.61 1.32
N LEU A 259 -6.11 -6.59 1.44
CA LEU A 259 -6.76 -7.22 0.29
C LEU A 259 -7.47 -6.18 -0.61
N TRP A 260 -8.22 -5.27 -0.01
CA TRP A 260 -9.00 -4.26 -0.75
C TRP A 260 -8.09 -3.19 -1.35
N ASP A 261 -7.18 -2.66 -0.55
CA ASP A 261 -6.24 -1.61 -0.92
C ASP A 261 -5.21 -2.11 -1.96
N VAL A 262 -4.37 -3.07 -1.59
CA VAL A 262 -3.23 -3.51 -2.41
C VAL A 262 -3.68 -4.09 -3.76
N LEU A 263 -4.68 -4.99 -3.75
CA LEU A 263 -5.16 -5.61 -4.98
C LEU A 263 -5.80 -4.59 -5.92
N SER A 264 -6.57 -3.63 -5.40
CA SER A 264 -7.19 -2.59 -6.22
C SER A 264 -6.15 -1.73 -6.93
N MET A 265 -5.09 -1.33 -6.22
CA MET A 265 -3.99 -0.55 -6.79
C MET A 265 -3.19 -1.35 -7.84
N MET A 266 -2.95 -2.65 -7.60
CA MET A 266 -2.31 -3.53 -8.58
C MET A 266 -3.14 -3.63 -9.87
N LEU A 267 -4.47 -3.77 -9.77
CA LEU A 267 -5.37 -3.81 -10.93
C LEU A 267 -5.40 -2.49 -11.69
N LEU A 268 -5.39 -1.34 -10.99
CA LEU A 268 -5.28 -0.02 -11.62
C LEU A 268 -3.95 0.13 -12.36
N GLY A 269 -2.85 -0.30 -11.77
CA GLY A 269 -1.54 -0.30 -12.42
C GLY A 269 -1.54 -1.08 -13.74
N ILE A 270 -2.09 -2.30 -13.74
CA ILE A 270 -2.23 -3.11 -14.96
C ILE A 270 -3.12 -2.42 -16.00
N ALA A 271 -4.26 -1.82 -15.57
CA ALA A 271 -5.15 -1.11 -16.47
C ALA A 271 -4.46 0.08 -17.14
N PHE A 272 -3.73 0.89 -16.38
CA PHE A 272 -2.98 2.04 -16.89
C PHE A 272 -1.89 1.62 -17.86
N PHE A 273 -1.19 0.53 -17.57
CA PHE A 273 -0.20 -0.02 -18.48
C PHE A 273 -0.84 -0.49 -19.79
N LYS A 274 -1.95 -1.24 -19.74
CA LYS A 274 -2.69 -1.72 -20.93
C LYS A 274 -3.26 -0.57 -21.79
N TRP A 275 -3.54 0.60 -21.20
CA TRP A 275 -3.97 1.80 -21.92
C TRP A 275 -2.82 2.66 -22.43
N ASN A 276 -1.57 2.21 -22.27
CA ASN A 276 -0.36 2.98 -22.59
C ASN A 276 -0.33 4.38 -21.91
N LEU A 277 -0.85 4.45 -20.68
CA LEU A 277 -0.78 5.69 -19.89
C LEU A 277 0.57 5.87 -19.20
N LEU A 278 1.37 4.80 -19.13
CA LEU A 278 2.66 4.78 -18.44
C LEU A 278 3.85 4.89 -19.40
N SER A 279 3.60 5.08 -20.71
CA SER A 279 4.61 5.12 -21.76
C SER A 279 5.11 6.54 -22.09
N GLY A 280 4.45 7.58 -21.60
CA GLY A 280 4.74 8.97 -22.01
C GLY A 280 4.23 9.34 -23.41
N GLU A 281 3.45 8.49 -24.07
CA GLU A 281 3.01 8.67 -25.48
C GLU A 281 1.79 9.56 -25.63
N LYS A 282 1.10 9.90 -24.55
CA LYS A 282 -0.10 10.74 -24.62
C LYS A 282 0.27 12.23 -24.70
N PRO A 283 -0.62 13.08 -25.25
CA PRO A 283 -0.38 14.52 -25.31
C PRO A 283 -0.16 15.13 -23.90
N MET A 284 0.68 16.13 -23.78
CA MET A 284 0.98 16.83 -22.52
C MET A 284 -0.30 17.32 -21.80
N ARG A 285 -1.31 17.79 -22.57
CA ARG A 285 -2.61 18.20 -22.00
C ARG A 285 -3.32 17.07 -21.25
N PHE A 286 -3.19 15.83 -21.73
CA PHE A 286 -3.78 14.66 -21.08
C PHE A 286 -3.10 14.41 -19.74
N TYR A 287 -1.77 14.37 -19.70
CA TYR A 287 -1.03 14.17 -18.46
C TYR A 287 -1.27 15.34 -17.47
N GLY A 288 -1.27 16.58 -17.94
CA GLY A 288 -1.59 17.74 -17.11
C GLY A 288 -2.99 17.66 -16.48
N LEU A 289 -3.98 17.16 -17.21
CA LEU A 289 -5.32 16.93 -16.67
C LEU A 289 -5.33 15.83 -15.61
N MET A 290 -4.63 14.72 -15.84
CA MET A 290 -4.52 13.63 -14.89
C MET A 290 -3.81 14.07 -13.60
N VAL A 291 -2.74 14.87 -13.72
CA VAL A 291 -2.04 15.51 -12.58
C VAL A 291 -3.00 16.40 -11.80
N LEU A 292 -3.69 17.29 -12.48
CA LEU A 292 -4.64 18.22 -11.85
C LEU A 292 -5.76 17.47 -11.10
N ILE A 293 -6.43 16.54 -11.77
CA ILE A 293 -7.53 15.76 -11.16
C ILE A 293 -6.98 14.92 -9.99
N GLY A 294 -5.85 14.26 -10.18
CA GLY A 294 -5.22 13.44 -9.16
C GLY A 294 -4.89 14.24 -7.91
N TYR A 295 -4.20 15.37 -8.05
CA TYR A 295 -3.86 16.21 -6.91
C TYR A 295 -5.06 16.92 -6.29
N VAL A 296 -6.05 17.37 -7.07
CA VAL A 296 -7.26 17.94 -6.49
C VAL A 296 -7.97 16.93 -5.60
N ILE A 297 -8.20 15.71 -6.08
CA ILE A 297 -8.83 14.66 -5.27
C ILE A 297 -7.95 14.31 -4.08
N GLY A 298 -6.68 14.00 -4.32
CA GLY A 298 -5.77 13.51 -3.30
C GLY A 298 -5.50 14.56 -2.21
N LEU A 299 -5.11 15.79 -2.57
CA LEU A 299 -4.80 16.83 -1.59
C LEU A 299 -6.02 17.30 -0.81
N CYS A 300 -7.21 17.42 -1.45
CA CYS A 300 -8.43 17.76 -0.72
C CYS A 300 -8.78 16.68 0.30
N THR A 301 -8.65 15.42 -0.06
CA THR A 301 -8.92 14.29 0.84
C THR A 301 -7.89 14.24 1.97
N ASN A 302 -6.60 14.29 1.66
CA ASN A 302 -5.55 14.25 2.69
C ASN A 302 -5.62 15.48 3.61
N TYR A 303 -5.98 16.66 3.09
CA TYR A 303 -6.23 17.84 3.91
C TYR A 303 -7.38 17.62 4.90
N TYR A 304 -8.49 17.06 4.43
CA TYR A 304 -9.60 16.68 5.30
C TYR A 304 -9.14 15.70 6.39
N GLU A 305 -8.37 14.66 6.03
CA GLU A 305 -7.88 13.65 6.97
C GLU A 305 -6.96 14.29 8.03
N VAL A 306 -5.94 15.03 7.61
CA VAL A 306 -4.99 15.69 8.49
C VAL A 306 -5.70 16.67 9.44
N THR A 307 -6.59 17.52 8.91
CA THR A 307 -7.31 18.50 9.73
C THR A 307 -8.28 17.84 10.70
N THR A 308 -8.95 16.76 10.29
CA THR A 308 -9.86 15.98 11.17
C THR A 308 -9.08 15.34 12.32
N ILE A 309 -7.93 14.72 12.05
CA ILE A 309 -7.08 14.10 13.07
C ILE A 309 -6.56 15.17 14.06
N MET A 310 -6.04 16.28 13.55
CA MET A 310 -5.49 17.37 14.38
C MET A 310 -6.57 18.05 15.24
N SER A 311 -7.72 18.40 14.66
CA SER A 311 -8.81 19.08 15.37
C SER A 311 -9.47 18.22 16.46
N ASN A 312 -9.33 16.90 16.36
CA ASN A 312 -9.81 15.93 17.35
C ASN A 312 -8.67 15.37 18.22
N ASN A 313 -7.56 16.12 18.39
CA ASN A 313 -6.43 15.76 19.26
C ASN A 313 -5.88 14.35 19.05
N PHE A 314 -5.77 13.90 17.79
CA PHE A 314 -5.26 12.57 17.43
C PHE A 314 -6.03 11.43 18.14
N SER A 315 -7.34 11.60 18.33
CA SER A 315 -8.18 10.60 18.98
C SER A 315 -8.34 9.36 18.11
N PHE A 316 -8.57 8.20 18.75
CA PHE A 316 -8.87 6.95 18.06
C PHE A 316 -10.03 7.10 17.05
N LEU A 317 -11.10 7.81 17.45
CA LEU A 317 -12.26 8.00 16.60
C LEU A 317 -11.98 8.86 15.37
N ALA A 318 -11.06 9.82 15.48
CA ALA A 318 -10.63 10.64 14.33
C ALA A 318 -9.89 9.79 13.29
N PHE A 319 -8.99 8.90 13.70
CA PHE A 319 -8.34 7.96 12.79
C PHE A 319 -9.34 6.98 12.16
N SER A 320 -10.28 6.46 12.94
CA SER A 320 -11.33 5.58 12.41
C SER A 320 -12.20 6.30 11.37
N GLN A 321 -12.51 7.59 11.58
CA GLN A 321 -13.28 8.42 10.65
C GLN A 321 -12.53 8.66 9.33
N THR A 322 -11.25 8.97 9.39
CA THR A 322 -10.44 9.28 8.20
C THR A 322 -10.16 8.04 7.35
N ASN A 323 -10.21 6.84 7.93
CA ASN A 323 -10.12 5.59 7.16
C ASN A 323 -11.23 5.42 6.12
N ILE A 324 -12.36 6.15 6.20
CA ILE A 324 -13.43 6.12 5.20
C ILE A 324 -12.96 6.67 3.85
N THR A 325 -12.14 7.71 3.86
CA THR A 325 -11.66 8.41 2.66
C THR A 325 -10.27 7.98 2.21
N TYR A 326 -9.60 7.17 3.02
CA TYR A 326 -8.21 6.78 2.89
C TYR A 326 -7.83 6.29 1.49
N ASP A 327 -8.56 5.34 0.92
CA ASP A 327 -8.23 4.78 -0.40
C ASP A 327 -8.47 5.78 -1.54
N ILE A 328 -9.47 6.66 -1.38
CA ILE A 328 -9.79 7.69 -2.40
C ILE A 328 -8.65 8.71 -2.49
N GLY A 329 -8.18 9.20 -1.35
CA GLY A 329 -7.05 10.15 -1.28
C GLY A 329 -5.80 9.57 -1.92
N ARG A 330 -5.49 8.31 -1.64
CA ARG A 330 -4.31 7.61 -2.16
C ARG A 330 -4.35 7.35 -3.64
N VAL A 331 -5.50 6.92 -4.18
CA VAL A 331 -5.67 6.80 -5.64
C VAL A 331 -5.45 8.16 -6.30
N GLY A 332 -6.05 9.22 -5.76
CA GLY A 332 -5.85 10.57 -6.28
C GLY A 332 -4.38 10.97 -6.29
N MET A 333 -3.70 10.89 -5.15
CA MET A 333 -2.28 11.24 -5.03
C MET A 333 -1.39 10.36 -5.90
N ALA A 334 -1.64 9.05 -5.95
CA ALA A 334 -0.85 8.13 -6.76
C ALA A 334 -0.98 8.42 -8.25
N VAL A 335 -2.19 8.75 -8.73
CA VAL A 335 -2.43 9.19 -10.10
C VAL A 335 -1.72 10.51 -10.37
N GLY A 336 -1.79 11.48 -9.45
CA GLY A 336 -1.09 12.77 -9.55
C GLY A 336 0.41 12.58 -9.67
N HIS A 337 1.06 11.93 -8.72
CA HIS A 337 2.51 11.68 -8.69
C HIS A 337 3.00 10.88 -9.90
N ARG A 338 2.23 9.88 -10.33
CA ARG A 338 2.60 9.06 -11.49
C ARG A 338 2.64 9.86 -12.77
N HIS A 339 1.63 10.69 -13.01
CA HIS A 339 1.52 11.45 -14.25
C HIS A 339 2.31 12.76 -14.23
N ASP A 340 2.69 13.26 -13.04
CA ASP A 340 3.59 14.40 -12.90
C ASP A 340 4.95 14.11 -13.56
N HIS A 341 5.51 12.93 -13.35
CA HIS A 341 6.72 12.48 -14.04
C HIS A 341 6.54 12.46 -15.57
N ASP A 342 5.44 11.92 -16.09
CA ASP A 342 5.20 11.85 -17.53
C ASP A 342 4.94 13.26 -18.11
N PHE A 343 4.27 14.13 -17.36
CA PHE A 343 4.05 15.53 -17.72
C PHE A 343 5.39 16.28 -17.84
N CYS A 344 6.25 16.19 -16.84
CA CYS A 344 7.56 16.84 -16.84
C CYS A 344 8.45 16.33 -17.98
N GLN A 345 8.46 15.02 -18.23
CA GLN A 345 9.23 14.42 -19.32
C GLN A 345 8.73 14.89 -20.70
N THR A 346 7.42 14.92 -20.92
CA THR A 346 6.80 15.38 -22.16
C THR A 346 7.04 16.88 -22.36
N ALA A 347 6.91 17.69 -21.29
CA ALA A 347 7.20 19.13 -21.33
C ALA A 347 8.65 19.41 -21.70
N HIS A 348 9.60 18.66 -21.12
CA HIS A 348 11.03 18.80 -21.46
C HIS A 348 11.31 18.47 -22.92
N PHE A 349 10.67 17.44 -23.47
CA PHE A 349 10.82 17.02 -24.86
C PHE A 349 10.22 18.06 -25.84
N GLU A 350 9.06 18.65 -25.53
CA GLU A 350 8.45 19.74 -26.32
C GLU A 350 9.32 21.00 -26.29
N LEU A 351 9.86 21.37 -25.13
CA LEU A 351 10.75 22.52 -25.00
C LEU A 351 12.10 22.32 -25.74
N ALA A 352 12.60 21.09 -25.79
CA ALA A 352 13.79 20.75 -26.56
C ALA A 352 13.54 20.92 -28.07
N LYS A 353 12.40 20.44 -28.58
CA LYS A 353 12.01 20.62 -29.99
C LYS A 353 11.87 22.09 -30.39
N THR A 354 11.29 22.93 -29.53
CA THR A 354 11.13 24.38 -29.84
C THR A 354 12.48 25.10 -29.88
N LYS A 355 13.48 24.69 -29.09
CA LYS A 355 14.83 25.24 -29.10
C LYS A 355 15.62 24.86 -30.38
N ASP A 356 15.40 23.66 -30.90
CA ASP A 356 15.99 23.24 -32.17
C ASP A 356 15.38 23.97 -33.38
N CYS A 357 14.07 24.26 -33.35
CA CYS A 357 13.42 25.03 -34.39
C CYS A 357 13.81 26.53 -34.39
N SER A 358 14.41 27.07 -33.35
CA SER A 358 14.88 28.48 -33.28
C SER A 358 16.30 28.67 -33.76
N ARG A 359 16.95 27.59 -34.28
CA ARG A 359 18.30 27.61 -34.83
C ARG A 359 18.37 27.51 -36.37
N TRP A 360 17.21 27.69 -37.05
CA TRP A 360 17.15 27.77 -38.52
C TRP A 360 16.69 29.14 -38.99
#